data_2010a532ef1083e65fe26d9103e848ea
#
_entry.id   2010a532ef1083e65fe26d9103e848ea
#
_cell.length_a   1.000
_cell.length_b   1.000
_cell.length_c   1.000
_cell.angle_alpha   90.00
_cell.angle_beta   90.00
_cell.angle_gamma   90.00
#
_symmetry.space_group_name_H-M   'P 1'
#
loop_
_entity.id
_entity.type
_entity.pdbx_description
1 polymer ?
#
loop_
_entity_poly.entity_id
_entity_poly.type
_entity_poly.pdbx_seq_one_letter_code
_entity_poly.pdbx_strand_id
1 'polypeptide(L)'
;MIISRVNEDGLLETEEVRRFPNAIFEKDGKFYWNMTALIGEVTSGLQDLAARKDIRIESIGVDTWGVDMVFIDKNGQMLEQPRAYRDPYSVEAMEEYFKLVPRETVYKKTGIQFLNFNTLFQLYACHSEGYRPFEEADQYLFIPDYVSFVLTGKAVCEYTILSTSQFLDPVTKQIDRQLIEAAGAKIEKFPPLVYPGEVIGQLKPEVVDFGYDIPVIAIAGHDTGSAVAAVPAKDEKFAYLSSGTWSLMGIESKDAIISDRSFELNFTNEGGIDGTTRFLKNITGMWLLEQSKKVWSAQGKDYSYAELEKMAIASADYPSVVNPDDPRLANPTDMVEAIIAAIYLDSGRSDAGKEK
;
A
#
# COMPACT_ATOMS: atom_id res chain seq x y z
N MET A 1 -3.57 1.72 16.37
CA MET A 1 -2.66 2.72 16.97
C MET A 1 -1.81 2.07 18.03
N ILE A 2 -0.54 2.39 18.05
CA ILE A 2 0.42 1.92 19.05
C ILE A 2 1.18 3.12 19.62
N ILE A 3 1.60 3.02 20.87
CA ILE A 3 2.66 3.85 21.42
C ILE A 3 3.92 3.00 21.55
N SER A 4 5.06 3.64 21.37
CA SER A 4 6.38 3.02 21.48
C SER A 4 7.27 3.88 22.36
N ARG A 5 8.11 3.23 23.17
CA ARG A 5 9.13 3.91 23.94
C ARG A 5 10.44 3.12 23.91
N VAL A 6 11.54 3.81 24.02
CA VAL A 6 12.82 3.18 24.28
C VAL A 6 13.01 3.14 25.79
N ASN A 7 13.20 1.96 26.36
CA ASN A 7 13.41 1.77 27.79
C ASN A 7 14.87 2.07 28.21
N GLU A 8 15.18 1.96 29.50
CA GLU A 8 16.52 2.24 30.05
C GLU A 8 17.61 1.31 29.49
N ASP A 9 17.26 0.13 29.03
CA ASP A 9 18.17 -0.83 28.37
C ASP A 9 18.36 -0.57 26.87
N GLY A 10 17.71 0.48 26.31
CA GLY A 10 17.74 0.82 24.89
C GLY A 10 16.85 -0.08 24.03
N LEU A 11 15.94 -0.84 24.61
CA LEU A 11 14.99 -1.71 23.90
C LEU A 11 13.70 -0.97 23.60
N LEU A 12 13.15 -1.22 22.41
CA LEU A 12 11.86 -0.70 22.01
C LEU A 12 10.73 -1.52 22.69
N GLU A 13 9.91 -0.83 23.45
CA GLU A 13 8.67 -1.38 24.01
C GLU A 13 7.48 -0.77 23.27
N THR A 14 6.49 -1.58 22.94
CA THR A 14 5.27 -1.15 22.26
C THR A 14 4.03 -1.53 23.06
N GLU A 15 3.03 -0.64 23.03
CA GLU A 15 1.72 -0.88 23.64
C GLU A 15 0.65 -0.59 22.58
N GLU A 16 -0.28 -1.53 22.38
CA GLU A 16 -1.45 -1.28 21.53
C GLU A 16 -2.44 -0.38 22.28
N VAL A 17 -2.65 0.81 21.75
CA VAL A 17 -3.62 1.77 22.30
C VAL A 17 -5.03 1.45 21.79
N ARG A 18 -5.15 1.19 20.50
CA ARG A 18 -6.44 1.00 19.85
C ARG A 18 -6.33 0.17 18.59
N ARG A 19 -7.25 -0.78 18.42
CA ARG A 19 -7.43 -1.58 17.22
C ARG A 19 -8.85 -1.42 16.72
N PHE A 20 -9.00 -1.16 15.44
CA PHE A 20 -10.31 -0.96 14.82
C PHE A 20 -10.30 -1.53 13.40
N PRO A 21 -11.46 -1.96 12.87
CA PRO A 21 -11.56 -2.43 11.50
C PRO A 21 -11.42 -1.26 10.53
N ASN A 22 -10.67 -1.48 9.45
CA ASN A 22 -10.61 -0.57 8.32
C ASN A 22 -11.39 -1.22 7.16
N ALA A 23 -12.68 -0.92 7.07
CA ALA A 23 -13.57 -1.56 6.13
C ALA A 23 -13.78 -0.69 4.88
N ILE A 24 -13.79 -1.36 3.73
CA ILE A 24 -14.28 -0.82 2.47
C ILE A 24 -15.82 -0.92 2.51
N PHE A 25 -16.51 0.10 2.03
CA PHE A 25 -17.95 0.08 1.82
C PHE A 25 -18.29 0.30 0.35
N GLU A 26 -19.43 -0.23 -0.06
CA GLU A 26 -19.97 -0.08 -1.41
C GLU A 26 -21.01 1.05 -1.44
N LYS A 27 -20.92 1.90 -2.46
CA LYS A 27 -21.91 2.92 -2.78
C LYS A 27 -22.02 3.04 -4.30
N ASP A 28 -23.23 2.87 -4.82
CA ASP A 28 -23.53 2.96 -6.26
C ASP A 28 -22.63 2.03 -7.13
N GLY A 29 -22.35 0.81 -6.64
CA GLY A 29 -21.52 -0.17 -7.31
C GLY A 29 -20.02 0.12 -7.29
N LYS A 30 -19.57 1.10 -6.50
CA LYS A 30 -18.17 1.51 -6.33
C LYS A 30 -17.71 1.28 -4.90
N PHE A 31 -16.45 0.95 -4.72
CA PHE A 31 -15.86 0.66 -3.42
C PHE A 31 -15.04 1.83 -2.89
N TYR A 32 -15.29 2.20 -1.64
CA TYR A 32 -14.68 3.36 -0.97
C TYR A 32 -14.10 2.99 0.38
N TRP A 33 -13.03 3.68 0.78
CA TRP A 33 -12.57 3.69 2.17
C TRP A 33 -13.40 4.65 3.01
N ASN A 34 -13.70 4.28 4.24
CA ASN A 34 -14.40 5.18 5.18
C ASN A 34 -13.38 6.03 5.96
N MET A 35 -12.83 7.05 5.31
CA MET A 35 -11.86 7.94 5.95
C MET A 35 -12.44 8.72 7.13
N THR A 36 -13.73 9.05 7.09
CA THR A 36 -14.39 9.73 8.21
C THR A 36 -14.36 8.86 9.46
N ALA A 37 -14.68 7.57 9.34
CA ALA A 37 -14.59 6.65 10.46
C ALA A 37 -13.15 6.44 10.93
N LEU A 38 -12.20 6.29 9.99
CA LEU A 38 -10.78 6.11 10.30
C LEU A 38 -10.23 7.31 11.08
N ILE A 39 -10.48 8.53 10.64
CA ILE A 39 -10.08 9.76 11.36
C ILE A 39 -10.75 9.84 12.73
N GLY A 40 -12.02 9.44 12.83
CA GLY A 40 -12.72 9.35 14.11
C GLY A 40 -12.04 8.40 15.10
N GLU A 41 -11.60 7.24 14.65
CA GLU A 41 -10.88 6.26 15.47
C GLU A 41 -9.48 6.77 15.88
N VAL A 42 -8.76 7.42 14.95
CA VAL A 42 -7.47 8.06 15.25
C VAL A 42 -7.64 9.15 16.31
N THR A 43 -8.61 10.04 16.13
CA THR A 43 -8.91 11.11 17.08
C THR A 43 -9.29 10.58 18.45
N SER A 44 -10.15 9.55 18.50
CA SER A 44 -10.53 8.91 19.76
C SER A 44 -9.33 8.28 20.48
N GLY A 45 -8.45 7.59 19.75
CA GLY A 45 -7.25 7.02 20.33
C GLY A 45 -6.27 8.08 20.86
N LEU A 46 -6.16 9.22 20.18
CA LEU A 46 -5.36 10.36 20.67
C LEU A 46 -6.00 10.98 21.94
N GLN A 47 -7.33 11.05 22.01
CA GLN A 47 -8.05 11.50 23.21
C GLN A 47 -7.82 10.55 24.39
N ASP A 48 -7.84 9.24 24.15
CA ASP A 48 -7.52 8.23 25.19
C ASP A 48 -6.10 8.45 25.72
N LEU A 49 -5.13 8.75 24.85
CA LEU A 49 -3.74 9.07 25.25
C LEU A 49 -3.63 10.41 25.97
N ALA A 50 -4.35 11.44 25.56
CA ALA A 50 -4.34 12.75 26.23
C ALA A 50 -4.89 12.70 27.66
N ALA A 51 -5.77 11.76 27.94
CA ALA A 51 -6.28 11.52 29.30
C ALA A 51 -5.27 10.82 30.24
N ARG A 52 -4.21 10.21 29.70
CA ARG A 52 -3.17 9.50 30.45
C ARG A 52 -2.19 10.49 31.10
N LYS A 53 -1.84 10.26 32.36
CA LYS A 53 -0.88 11.09 33.12
C LYS A 53 0.47 10.41 33.32
N ASP A 54 0.56 9.14 32.98
CA ASP A 54 1.74 8.29 33.13
C ASP A 54 2.69 8.35 31.95
N ILE A 55 2.29 9.01 30.85
CA ILE A 55 3.06 9.13 29.62
C ILE A 55 3.12 10.58 29.15
N ARG A 56 4.14 10.88 28.36
CA ARG A 56 4.27 12.09 27.57
C ARG A 56 4.57 11.68 26.14
N ILE A 57 3.72 12.10 25.20
CA ILE A 57 3.95 11.84 23.78
C ILE A 57 4.96 12.85 23.24
N GLU A 58 6.02 12.38 22.61
CA GLU A 58 7.08 13.21 22.06
C GLU A 58 6.89 13.51 20.57
N SER A 59 6.27 12.58 19.83
CA SER A 59 5.97 12.75 18.41
C SER A 59 4.88 11.79 17.94
N ILE A 60 4.31 12.09 16.77
CA ILE A 60 3.34 11.25 16.07
C ILE A 60 3.88 10.99 14.67
N GLY A 61 3.84 9.74 14.22
CA GLY A 61 4.08 9.33 12.84
C GLY A 61 2.90 8.56 12.30
N VAL A 62 2.67 8.62 10.99
CA VAL A 62 1.55 7.96 10.30
C VAL A 62 2.06 7.14 9.14
N ASP A 63 1.74 5.85 9.13
CA ASP A 63 1.90 4.98 7.99
C ASP A 63 0.58 4.28 7.64
N THR A 64 0.40 3.98 6.37
CA THR A 64 -0.78 3.29 5.85
C THR A 64 -0.42 2.47 4.62
N TRP A 65 -1.44 1.88 3.98
CA TRP A 65 -1.30 1.25 2.68
C TRP A 65 -1.01 2.28 1.57
N GLY A 66 -0.42 1.80 0.48
CA GLY A 66 -0.03 2.61 -0.69
C GLY A 66 -1.17 2.91 -1.67
N VAL A 67 -0.84 3.63 -2.69
CA VAL A 67 -1.53 3.90 -3.97
C VAL A 67 -2.80 4.74 -3.92
N ASP A 68 -3.60 4.70 -2.86
CA ASP A 68 -4.88 5.40 -2.79
C ASP A 68 -4.74 6.87 -2.41
N MET A 69 -5.65 7.69 -2.92
CA MET A 69 -5.59 9.15 -2.77
C MET A 69 -6.91 9.75 -2.28
N VAL A 70 -6.77 10.81 -1.51
CA VAL A 70 -7.84 11.70 -1.09
C VAL A 70 -7.78 13.00 -1.90
N PHE A 71 -8.92 13.45 -2.42
CA PHE A 71 -9.08 14.72 -3.12
C PHE A 71 -9.67 15.76 -2.17
N ILE A 72 -8.96 16.85 -1.94
CA ILE A 72 -9.42 17.93 -1.06
C ILE A 72 -9.65 19.22 -1.84
N ASP A 73 -10.60 20.01 -1.36
CA ASP A 73 -10.88 21.35 -1.90
C ASP A 73 -9.90 22.41 -1.33
N LYS A 74 -10.02 23.65 -1.80
CA LYS A 74 -9.23 24.81 -1.31
C LYS A 74 -9.38 25.11 0.19
N ASN A 75 -10.40 24.59 0.84
CA ASN A 75 -10.61 24.74 2.28
C ASN A 75 -10.09 23.53 3.07
N GLY A 76 -9.47 22.58 2.40
CA GLY A 76 -8.97 21.33 2.99
C GLY A 76 -10.06 20.29 3.28
N GLN A 77 -11.27 20.48 2.71
CA GLN A 77 -12.35 19.51 2.90
C GLN A 77 -12.25 18.39 1.88
N MET A 78 -12.36 17.15 2.35
CA MET A 78 -12.45 15.98 1.49
C MET A 78 -13.70 16.07 0.61
N LEU A 79 -13.54 16.00 -0.70
CA LEU A 79 -14.64 16.16 -1.67
C LEU A 79 -15.54 14.92 -1.71
N GLU A 80 -14.96 13.74 -1.61
CA GLU A 80 -15.66 12.46 -1.44
C GLU A 80 -14.74 11.47 -0.74
N GLN A 81 -15.32 10.39 -0.18
CA GLN A 81 -14.50 9.28 0.35
C GLN A 81 -13.61 8.72 -0.75
N PRO A 82 -12.34 8.37 -0.46
CA PRO A 82 -11.42 7.87 -1.49
C PRO A 82 -11.87 6.51 -2.01
N ARG A 83 -11.79 6.34 -3.34
CA ARG A 83 -12.01 5.03 -3.96
C ARG A 83 -10.92 4.07 -3.50
N ALA A 84 -11.33 2.85 -3.21
CA ALA A 84 -10.40 1.83 -2.77
C ALA A 84 -9.69 1.20 -3.98
N TYR A 85 -8.42 0.87 -3.86
CA TYR A 85 -7.65 0.20 -4.92
C TYR A 85 -8.23 -1.16 -5.34
N ARG A 86 -9.14 -1.72 -4.55
CA ARG A 86 -9.87 -2.97 -4.88
C ARG A 86 -11.12 -2.73 -5.73
N ASP A 87 -11.49 -1.48 -5.97
CA ASP A 87 -12.52 -1.13 -6.95
C ASP A 87 -11.98 -1.40 -8.36
N PRO A 88 -12.72 -2.08 -9.24
CA PRO A 88 -12.22 -2.49 -10.55
C PRO A 88 -12.07 -1.36 -11.56
N TYR A 89 -12.37 -0.10 -11.23
CA TYR A 89 -12.39 1.04 -12.17
C TYR A 89 -11.06 1.29 -12.89
N SER A 90 -9.94 0.91 -12.30
CA SER A 90 -8.61 1.10 -12.90
C SER A 90 -8.12 -0.10 -13.72
N VAL A 91 -8.88 -1.21 -13.78
CA VAL A 91 -8.45 -2.43 -14.48
C VAL A 91 -8.20 -2.18 -15.96
N GLU A 92 -9.17 -1.56 -16.65
CA GLU A 92 -9.04 -1.24 -18.09
C GLU A 92 -8.16 0.00 -18.31
N ALA A 93 -8.10 0.89 -17.32
CA ALA A 93 -7.39 2.16 -17.40
C ALA A 93 -5.88 1.98 -17.63
N MET A 94 -5.27 0.94 -17.08
CA MET A 94 -3.85 0.65 -17.28
C MET A 94 -3.54 0.37 -18.75
N GLU A 95 -4.31 -0.45 -19.42
CA GLU A 95 -4.10 -0.78 -20.84
C GLU A 95 -4.40 0.42 -21.77
N GLU A 96 -5.42 1.20 -21.42
CA GLU A 96 -5.73 2.43 -22.17
C GLU A 96 -4.63 3.50 -22.01
N TYR A 97 -4.09 3.63 -20.80
CA TYR A 97 -2.98 4.53 -20.53
C TYR A 97 -1.73 4.18 -21.36
N PHE A 98 -1.44 2.88 -21.53
CA PHE A 98 -0.28 2.43 -22.33
C PHE A 98 -0.40 2.75 -23.83
N LYS A 99 -1.58 3.09 -24.32
CA LYS A 99 -1.75 3.64 -25.68
C LYS A 99 -1.23 5.08 -25.79
N LEU A 100 -1.18 5.82 -24.69
CA LEU A 100 -0.65 7.19 -24.60
C LEU A 100 0.85 7.20 -24.31
N VAL A 101 1.27 6.40 -23.34
CA VAL A 101 2.68 6.26 -22.93
C VAL A 101 3.03 4.78 -22.89
N PRO A 102 3.92 4.29 -23.79
CA PRO A 102 4.26 2.88 -23.86
C PRO A 102 4.74 2.29 -22.52
N ARG A 103 4.32 1.08 -22.22
CA ARG A 103 4.62 0.35 -20.97
C ARG A 103 6.12 0.37 -20.61
N GLU A 104 6.97 0.12 -21.59
CA GLU A 104 8.43 0.15 -21.41
C GLU A 104 8.93 1.54 -21.00
N THR A 105 8.36 2.59 -21.58
CA THR A 105 8.69 3.98 -21.22
C THR A 105 8.32 4.29 -19.78
N VAL A 106 7.13 3.89 -19.36
CA VAL A 106 6.68 4.07 -17.95
C VAL A 106 7.63 3.36 -17.00
N TYR A 107 7.98 2.10 -17.29
CA TYR A 107 8.90 1.35 -16.42
C TYR A 107 10.29 1.97 -16.38
N LYS A 108 10.87 2.35 -17.52
CA LYS A 108 12.20 2.96 -17.57
C LYS A 108 12.29 4.26 -16.76
N LYS A 109 11.19 5.00 -16.66
CA LYS A 109 11.10 6.24 -15.89
C LYS A 109 10.91 6.01 -14.40
N THR A 110 10.18 4.98 -14.00
CA THR A 110 9.72 4.80 -12.62
C THR A 110 10.29 3.55 -11.93
N GLY A 111 10.60 2.51 -12.70
CA GLY A 111 11.05 1.23 -12.15
C GLY A 111 10.00 0.52 -11.31
N ILE A 112 8.72 0.92 -11.37
CA ILE A 112 7.66 0.39 -10.51
C ILE A 112 6.95 -0.79 -11.17
N GLN A 113 6.69 -1.84 -10.39
CA GLN A 113 5.89 -3.01 -10.79
C GLN A 113 4.52 -2.57 -11.30
N PHE A 114 4.10 -3.11 -12.44
CA PHE A 114 2.78 -2.83 -12.97
C PHE A 114 1.71 -3.61 -12.20
N LEU A 115 0.88 -2.83 -11.54
CA LEU A 115 -0.37 -3.26 -10.91
C LEU A 115 -1.44 -2.29 -11.39
N ASN A 116 -2.57 -2.81 -11.85
CA ASN A 116 -3.64 -1.99 -12.44
C ASN A 116 -4.18 -0.91 -11.49
N PHE A 117 -3.99 -1.09 -10.19
CA PHE A 117 -4.42 -0.16 -9.16
C PHE A 117 -3.34 0.85 -8.72
N ASN A 118 -2.16 0.91 -9.36
CA ASN A 118 -1.19 1.95 -9.06
C ASN A 118 -1.80 3.34 -9.33
N THR A 119 -1.40 4.31 -8.53
CA THR A 119 -2.00 5.65 -8.53
C THR A 119 -2.08 6.30 -9.91
N LEU A 120 -1.05 6.11 -10.75
CA LEU A 120 -1.04 6.61 -12.12
C LEU A 120 -2.28 6.18 -12.91
N PHE A 121 -2.65 4.90 -12.82
CA PHE A 121 -3.80 4.36 -13.53
C PHE A 121 -5.12 4.73 -12.87
N GLN A 122 -5.13 4.89 -11.55
CA GLN A 122 -6.28 5.43 -10.83
C GLN A 122 -6.59 6.87 -11.25
N LEU A 123 -5.56 7.73 -11.36
CA LEU A 123 -5.73 9.12 -11.83
C LEU A 123 -6.23 9.17 -13.27
N TYR A 124 -5.66 8.35 -14.15
CA TYR A 124 -6.13 8.24 -15.52
C TYR A 124 -7.59 7.78 -15.61
N ALA A 125 -7.98 6.79 -14.82
CA ALA A 125 -9.37 6.33 -14.74
C ALA A 125 -10.31 7.45 -14.26
N CYS A 126 -9.93 8.17 -13.20
CA CYS A 126 -10.70 9.32 -12.70
C CYS A 126 -10.88 10.40 -13.78
N HIS A 127 -9.81 10.72 -14.52
CA HIS A 127 -9.88 11.67 -15.63
C HIS A 127 -10.82 11.18 -16.75
N SER A 128 -10.67 9.93 -17.16
CA SER A 128 -11.46 9.34 -18.25
C SER A 128 -12.95 9.22 -17.94
N GLU A 129 -13.28 8.99 -16.67
CA GLU A 129 -14.68 8.95 -16.20
C GLU A 129 -15.27 10.35 -15.97
N GLY A 130 -14.47 11.42 -16.02
CA GLY A 130 -14.90 12.76 -15.60
C GLY A 130 -15.26 12.80 -14.11
N TYR A 131 -14.48 12.09 -13.27
CA TYR A 131 -14.75 11.97 -11.85
C TYR A 131 -14.63 13.31 -11.15
N ARG A 132 -15.77 13.86 -10.73
CA ARG A 132 -15.89 15.20 -10.21
C ARG A 132 -14.93 15.55 -9.06
N PRO A 133 -14.71 14.71 -8.03
CA PRO A 133 -13.74 15.02 -6.99
C PRO A 133 -12.31 15.19 -7.51
N PHE A 134 -11.88 14.43 -8.51
CA PHE A 134 -10.58 14.59 -9.15
C PHE A 134 -10.46 15.93 -9.89
N GLU A 135 -11.48 16.30 -10.65
CA GLU A 135 -11.48 17.55 -11.45
C GLU A 135 -11.50 18.79 -10.54
N GLU A 136 -12.35 18.80 -9.50
CA GLU A 136 -12.55 19.92 -8.59
C GLU A 136 -11.51 20.02 -7.48
N ALA A 137 -10.69 19.00 -7.25
CA ALA A 137 -9.68 19.02 -6.20
C ALA A 137 -8.71 20.21 -6.34
N ASP A 138 -8.38 20.81 -5.24
CA ASP A 138 -7.26 21.75 -5.10
C ASP A 138 -5.94 20.99 -4.90
N GLN A 139 -5.97 19.93 -4.10
CA GLN A 139 -4.82 19.07 -3.83
C GLN A 139 -5.17 17.59 -3.83
N TYR A 140 -4.16 16.77 -4.15
CA TYR A 140 -4.16 15.31 -4.10
C TYR A 140 -3.27 14.84 -2.95
N LEU A 141 -3.81 14.09 -2.00
CA LEU A 141 -3.09 13.60 -0.83
C LEU A 141 -3.15 12.07 -0.79
N PHE A 142 -2.01 11.42 -0.56
CA PHE A 142 -2.04 10.00 -0.20
C PHE A 142 -2.69 9.81 1.17
N ILE A 143 -3.13 8.60 1.47
CA ILE A 143 -3.86 8.32 2.71
C ILE A 143 -3.09 8.76 3.97
N PRO A 144 -1.78 8.44 4.16
CA PRO A 144 -1.05 8.86 5.35
C PRO A 144 -0.81 10.36 5.37
N ASP A 145 -0.64 10.98 4.20
CA ASP A 145 -0.50 12.43 4.07
C ASP A 145 -1.79 13.15 4.45
N TYR A 146 -2.95 12.59 4.05
CA TYR A 146 -4.24 13.13 4.46
C TYR A 146 -4.48 13.02 5.96
N VAL A 147 -4.12 11.90 6.59
CA VAL A 147 -4.20 11.79 8.06
C VAL A 147 -3.29 12.82 8.73
N SER A 148 -2.06 12.95 8.27
CA SER A 148 -1.11 13.97 8.75
C SER A 148 -1.63 15.40 8.53
N PHE A 149 -2.28 15.66 7.39
CA PHE A 149 -2.94 16.95 7.11
C PHE A 149 -4.07 17.23 8.10
N VAL A 150 -4.93 16.25 8.39
CA VAL A 150 -6.00 16.43 9.40
C VAL A 150 -5.39 16.80 10.76
N LEU A 151 -4.31 16.14 11.15
CA LEU A 151 -3.64 16.37 12.43
C LEU A 151 -2.94 17.74 12.51
N THR A 152 -2.37 18.23 11.41
CA THR A 152 -1.48 19.41 11.42
C THR A 152 -2.00 20.63 10.67
N GLY A 153 -2.89 20.40 9.69
CA GLY A 153 -3.28 21.42 8.70
C GLY A 153 -2.22 21.68 7.63
N LYS A 154 -1.14 20.87 7.57
CA LYS A 154 -0.06 20.98 6.57
C LYS A 154 -0.18 19.87 5.55
N ALA A 155 -0.41 20.24 4.30
CA ALA A 155 -0.40 19.29 3.19
C ALA A 155 1.04 19.04 2.74
N VAL A 156 1.41 17.77 2.67
CA VAL A 156 2.70 17.27 2.21
C VAL A 156 2.50 16.05 1.33
N CYS A 157 3.55 15.63 0.64
CA CYS A 157 3.62 14.38 -0.10
C CYS A 157 4.86 13.62 0.40
N GLU A 158 4.67 12.56 1.17
CA GLU A 158 5.79 11.82 1.73
C GLU A 158 6.41 10.90 0.67
N TYR A 159 7.75 10.85 0.65
CA TYR A 159 8.54 10.18 -0.38
C TYR A 159 8.24 8.70 -0.56
N THR A 160 8.14 7.93 0.53
CA THR A 160 7.97 6.47 0.44
C THR A 160 6.59 6.08 -0.07
N ILE A 161 5.54 6.82 0.34
CA ILE A 161 4.18 6.58 -0.16
C ILE A 161 4.06 7.04 -1.61
N LEU A 162 4.63 8.20 -1.97
CA LEU A 162 4.67 8.71 -3.34
C LEU A 162 5.36 7.71 -4.27
N SER A 163 6.40 7.03 -3.82
CA SER A 163 7.13 6.05 -4.64
C SER A 163 6.28 4.87 -5.10
N THR A 164 5.15 4.58 -4.45
CA THR A 164 4.22 3.50 -4.88
C THR A 164 3.38 3.89 -6.10
N SER A 165 3.39 5.15 -6.48
CA SER A 165 2.43 5.77 -7.39
C SER A 165 2.58 5.43 -8.87
N GLN A 166 3.76 4.97 -9.30
CA GLN A 166 4.15 4.77 -10.71
C GLN A 166 4.34 6.06 -11.53
N PHE A 167 4.60 7.18 -10.89
CA PHE A 167 4.96 8.43 -11.57
C PHE A 167 6.11 9.21 -10.91
N LEU A 168 6.75 8.63 -9.89
CA LEU A 168 7.99 9.16 -9.34
C LEU A 168 9.19 8.58 -10.10
N ASP A 169 10.10 9.43 -10.53
CA ASP A 169 11.42 9.02 -11.00
C ASP A 169 12.31 8.71 -9.77
N PRO A 170 12.74 7.46 -9.57
CA PRO A 170 13.49 7.08 -8.39
C PRO A 170 14.93 7.61 -8.37
N VAL A 171 15.47 8.08 -9.50
CA VAL A 171 16.82 8.65 -9.63
C VAL A 171 16.81 10.13 -9.24
N THR A 172 15.93 10.90 -9.89
CA THR A 172 15.80 12.35 -9.63
C THR A 172 14.95 12.65 -8.40
N LYS A 173 14.16 11.69 -7.94
CA LYS A 173 13.17 11.82 -6.86
C LYS A 173 12.16 12.93 -7.12
N GLN A 174 11.81 13.10 -8.40
CA GLN A 174 10.81 14.07 -8.84
C GLN A 174 9.62 13.37 -9.49
N ILE A 175 8.44 13.96 -9.38
CA ILE A 175 7.27 13.54 -10.13
C ILE A 175 7.53 13.74 -11.63
N ASP A 176 7.35 12.70 -12.43
CA ASP A 176 7.48 12.79 -13.89
C ASP A 176 6.26 13.50 -14.47
N ARG A 177 6.50 14.72 -14.97
CA ARG A 177 5.46 15.58 -15.53
C ARG A 177 4.75 14.94 -16.71
N GLN A 178 5.48 14.24 -17.61
CA GLN A 178 4.89 13.61 -18.79
C GLN A 178 3.88 12.53 -18.39
N LEU A 179 4.22 11.71 -17.38
CA LEU A 179 3.33 10.65 -16.90
C LEU A 179 2.06 11.22 -16.27
N ILE A 180 2.22 12.24 -15.43
CA ILE A 180 1.09 12.89 -14.73
C ILE A 180 0.15 13.58 -15.71
N GLU A 181 0.69 14.36 -16.69
CA GLU A 181 -0.12 15.07 -17.68
C GLU A 181 -0.84 14.09 -18.61
N ALA A 182 -0.21 12.98 -18.98
CA ALA A 182 -0.86 11.93 -19.76
C ALA A 182 -2.01 11.24 -19.01
N ALA A 183 -1.96 11.23 -17.67
CA ALA A 183 -3.05 10.75 -16.82
C ALA A 183 -4.15 11.80 -16.59
N GLY A 184 -4.04 12.99 -17.20
CA GLY A 184 -4.98 14.11 -17.02
C GLY A 184 -4.82 14.85 -15.69
N ALA A 185 -3.83 14.49 -14.87
CA ALA A 185 -3.58 15.13 -13.60
C ALA A 185 -2.62 16.33 -13.74
N LYS A 186 -2.61 17.19 -12.72
CA LYS A 186 -1.79 18.40 -12.67
C LYS A 186 -0.76 18.29 -11.55
N ILE A 187 0.51 18.46 -11.89
CA ILE A 187 1.60 18.35 -10.93
C ILE A 187 1.48 19.37 -9.80
N GLU A 188 0.90 20.53 -10.10
CA GLU A 188 0.70 21.63 -9.14
C GLU A 188 -0.29 21.29 -8.02
N LYS A 189 -1.10 20.22 -8.19
CA LYS A 189 -2.03 19.73 -7.17
C LYS A 189 -1.38 18.77 -6.16
N PHE A 190 -0.14 18.33 -6.41
CA PHE A 190 0.63 17.56 -5.43
C PHE A 190 1.34 18.52 -4.48
N PRO A 191 1.20 18.32 -3.15
CA PRO A 191 1.90 19.13 -2.16
C PRO A 191 3.43 18.97 -2.23
N PRO A 192 4.19 19.81 -1.51
CA PRO A 192 5.65 19.68 -1.41
C PRO A 192 6.07 18.31 -0.90
N LEU A 193 7.13 17.76 -1.51
CA LEU A 193 7.76 16.51 -1.11
C LEU A 193 8.45 16.67 0.26
N VAL A 194 8.25 15.68 1.13
CA VAL A 194 8.97 15.54 2.40
C VAL A 194 9.55 14.13 2.53
N TYR A 195 10.59 14.00 3.35
CA TYR A 195 11.26 12.73 3.58
C TYR A 195 11.06 12.25 5.02
N PRO A 196 11.18 10.93 5.27
CA PRO A 196 11.18 10.39 6.63
C PRO A 196 12.17 11.14 7.54
N GLY A 197 11.73 11.52 8.73
CA GLY A 197 12.48 12.32 9.71
C GLY A 197 12.16 13.82 9.71
N GLU A 198 11.49 14.34 8.66
CA GLU A 198 11.12 15.76 8.61
C GLU A 198 9.86 16.04 9.44
N VAL A 199 9.85 17.18 10.11
CA VAL A 199 8.68 17.65 10.88
C VAL A 199 7.66 18.26 9.91
N ILE A 200 6.48 17.64 9.80
CA ILE A 200 5.36 18.14 8.99
C ILE A 200 4.73 19.37 9.67
N GLY A 201 4.46 19.28 10.96
CA GLY A 201 3.83 20.34 11.72
C GLY A 201 3.58 19.94 13.17
N GLN A 202 2.83 20.76 13.90
CA GLN A 202 2.37 20.44 15.24
C GLN A 202 0.96 19.88 15.20
N LEU A 203 0.65 18.92 16.10
CA LEU A 203 -0.71 18.47 16.30
C LEU A 203 -1.58 19.68 16.67
N LYS A 204 -2.67 19.86 15.92
CA LYS A 204 -3.63 20.94 16.19
C LYS A 204 -4.40 20.67 17.48
N PRO A 205 -4.47 21.61 18.43
CA PRO A 205 -5.23 21.45 19.66
C PRO A 205 -6.74 21.29 19.40
N GLU A 206 -7.26 21.76 18.24
CA GLU A 206 -8.66 21.55 17.82
C GLU A 206 -8.95 20.08 17.48
N VAL A 207 -7.93 19.29 17.14
CA VAL A 207 -8.07 17.84 16.93
C VAL A 207 -8.03 17.14 18.27
N VAL A 208 -6.95 17.32 19.04
CA VAL A 208 -6.83 16.85 20.44
C VAL A 208 -5.83 17.74 21.18
N ASP A 209 -6.24 18.28 22.30
CA ASP A 209 -5.40 19.12 23.15
C ASP A 209 -4.69 18.28 24.24
N PHE A 210 -3.38 18.19 24.16
CA PHE A 210 -2.52 17.54 25.17
C PHE A 210 -2.00 18.55 26.21
N GLY A 211 -2.27 19.84 26.04
CA GLY A 211 -1.70 20.90 26.88
C GLY A 211 -0.22 21.21 26.61
N TYR A 212 0.36 20.63 25.55
CA TYR A 212 1.71 20.88 25.06
C TYR A 212 1.82 20.53 23.57
N ASP A 213 2.81 21.10 22.90
CA ASP A 213 3.06 20.89 21.47
C ASP A 213 3.59 19.47 21.21
N ILE A 214 3.04 18.79 20.21
CA ILE A 214 3.48 17.47 19.73
C ILE A 214 3.76 17.58 18.25
N PRO A 215 5.01 17.38 17.80
CA PRO A 215 5.33 17.35 16.38
C PRO A 215 4.77 16.10 15.71
N VAL A 216 4.18 16.27 14.54
CA VAL A 216 3.89 15.19 13.60
C VAL A 216 5.05 15.11 12.63
N ILE A 217 5.70 13.96 12.59
CA ILE A 217 6.92 13.70 11.85
C ILE A 217 6.59 12.78 10.67
N ALA A 218 7.10 13.12 9.49
CA ALA A 218 7.08 12.20 8.35
C ALA A 218 7.90 10.95 8.70
N ILE A 219 7.26 9.81 8.64
CA ILE A 219 7.93 8.50 8.70
C ILE A 219 7.81 7.84 7.32
N ALA A 220 8.29 6.62 7.13
CA ALA A 220 7.96 5.91 5.92
C ALA A 220 6.43 5.71 5.86
N GLY A 221 5.75 6.59 5.13
CA GLY A 221 4.27 6.63 5.06
C GLY A 221 3.66 5.38 4.42
N HIS A 222 4.43 4.64 3.61
CA HIS A 222 4.08 3.30 3.15
C HIS A 222 4.40 2.27 4.24
N ASP A 223 3.40 1.57 4.76
CA ASP A 223 3.49 0.59 5.84
C ASP A 223 4.60 -0.45 5.64
N THR A 224 4.78 -0.94 4.41
CA THR A 224 5.90 -1.82 4.07
C THR A 224 7.25 -1.10 4.15
N GLY A 225 7.31 0.19 3.86
CA GLY A 225 8.51 1.01 4.05
C GLY A 225 8.92 1.06 5.52
N SER A 226 7.95 1.30 6.40
CA SER A 226 8.13 1.27 7.85
C SER A 226 8.55 -0.13 8.34
N ALA A 227 7.92 -1.19 7.81
CA ALA A 227 8.27 -2.57 8.17
C ALA A 227 9.71 -2.92 7.77
N VAL A 228 10.16 -2.50 6.58
CA VAL A 228 11.55 -2.74 6.12
C VAL A 228 12.55 -1.96 6.95
N ALA A 229 12.25 -0.72 7.31
CA ALA A 229 13.08 0.08 8.21
C ALA A 229 13.29 -0.57 9.58
N ALA A 230 12.32 -1.36 10.04
CA ALA A 230 12.37 -2.07 11.33
C ALA A 230 13.07 -3.45 11.26
N VAL A 231 13.54 -3.91 10.08
CA VAL A 231 14.22 -5.20 9.95
C VAL A 231 15.54 -5.19 10.75
N PRO A 232 15.75 -6.13 11.68
CA PRO A 232 16.98 -6.19 12.48
C PRO A 232 18.14 -6.79 11.69
N ALA A 233 18.46 -6.19 10.55
CA ALA A 233 19.56 -6.62 9.69
C ALA A 233 20.91 -6.42 10.38
N LYS A 234 21.84 -7.35 10.17
CA LYS A 234 23.19 -7.27 10.76
C LYS A 234 24.18 -6.47 9.89
N ASP A 235 23.88 -6.33 8.62
CA ASP A 235 24.68 -5.60 7.64
C ASP A 235 23.78 -5.15 6.47
N GLU A 236 24.37 -4.44 5.51
CA GLU A 236 23.66 -3.93 4.31
C GLU A 236 23.26 -5.03 3.30
N LYS A 237 23.70 -6.27 3.49
CA LYS A 237 23.45 -7.38 2.56
C LYS A 237 22.40 -8.33 3.12
N PHE A 238 21.17 -7.87 3.14
CA PHE A 238 20.04 -8.69 3.58
C PHE A 238 18.93 -8.73 2.52
N ALA A 239 18.16 -9.79 2.57
CA ALA A 239 16.87 -9.87 1.91
C ALA A 239 15.77 -9.94 2.97
N TYR A 240 14.65 -9.34 2.68
CA TYR A 240 13.48 -9.37 3.55
C TYR A 240 12.30 -10.01 2.88
N LEU A 241 11.38 -10.52 3.69
CA LEU A 241 10.07 -10.99 3.27
C LEU A 241 9.02 -10.42 4.24
N SER A 242 8.29 -9.41 3.79
CA SER A 242 7.08 -8.97 4.48
C SER A 242 5.93 -9.85 4.03
N SER A 243 5.50 -10.77 4.90
CA SER A 243 4.50 -11.80 4.57
C SER A 243 3.17 -11.50 5.23
N GLY A 244 2.16 -11.23 4.42
CA GLY A 244 0.78 -10.96 4.81
C GLY A 244 -0.17 -11.39 3.69
N THR A 245 -1.28 -10.70 3.52
CA THR A 245 -2.20 -10.88 2.38
C THR A 245 -1.42 -10.76 1.06
N TRP A 246 -0.56 -9.75 0.95
CA TRP A 246 0.55 -9.67 0.00
C TRP A 246 1.83 -10.17 0.65
N SER A 247 2.72 -10.73 -0.12
CA SER A 247 4.10 -11.02 0.28
C SER A 247 5.05 -10.15 -0.54
N LEU A 248 5.83 -9.33 0.14
CA LEU A 248 6.78 -8.43 -0.49
C LEU A 248 8.18 -8.93 -0.20
N MET A 249 8.84 -9.49 -1.22
CA MET A 249 10.19 -10.01 -1.11
C MET A 249 11.17 -9.09 -1.82
N GLY A 250 12.21 -8.66 -1.13
CA GLY A 250 13.17 -7.72 -1.71
C GLY A 250 14.46 -7.55 -0.95
N ILE A 251 15.21 -6.60 -1.42
CA ILE A 251 16.46 -6.10 -0.82
C ILE A 251 16.37 -4.57 -0.70
N GLU A 252 17.19 -4.01 0.16
CA GLU A 252 17.41 -2.58 0.21
C GLU A 252 18.69 -2.24 -0.58
N SER A 253 18.63 -1.23 -1.43
CA SER A 253 19.72 -0.78 -2.30
C SER A 253 19.91 0.73 -2.18
N LYS A 254 21.12 1.23 -2.44
CA LYS A 254 21.37 2.69 -2.51
C LYS A 254 20.76 3.31 -3.76
N ASP A 255 20.78 2.57 -4.87
CA ASP A 255 20.30 3.03 -6.17
C ASP A 255 19.16 2.17 -6.68
N ALA A 256 18.32 2.76 -7.53
CA ALA A 256 17.27 2.03 -8.23
C ALA A 256 17.85 1.01 -9.23
N ILE A 257 17.25 -0.17 -9.30
CA ILE A 257 17.65 -1.26 -10.21
C ILE A 257 16.61 -1.33 -11.34
N ILE A 258 16.87 -0.57 -12.41
CA ILE A 258 16.00 -0.50 -13.59
C ILE A 258 16.76 -1.11 -14.79
N SER A 259 16.28 -2.24 -15.28
CA SER A 259 16.87 -2.99 -16.38
C SER A 259 15.81 -3.72 -17.19
N ASP A 260 16.14 -4.20 -18.37
CA ASP A 260 15.23 -5.04 -19.17
C ASP A 260 14.80 -6.29 -18.37
N ARG A 261 15.72 -6.86 -17.58
CA ARG A 261 15.41 -8.04 -16.76
C ARG A 261 14.44 -7.72 -15.60
N SER A 262 14.61 -6.58 -14.91
CA SER A 262 13.67 -6.17 -13.85
C SER A 262 12.30 -5.80 -14.43
N PHE A 263 12.26 -5.25 -15.65
CA PHE A 263 11.03 -5.01 -16.40
C PHE A 263 10.31 -6.31 -16.76
N GLU A 264 11.01 -7.28 -17.37
CA GLU A 264 10.45 -8.59 -17.74
C GLU A 264 9.86 -9.33 -16.53
N LEU A 265 10.58 -9.28 -15.41
CA LEU A 265 10.18 -9.95 -14.17
C LEU A 265 9.19 -9.12 -13.33
N ASN A 266 8.86 -7.91 -13.78
CA ASN A 266 7.95 -6.98 -13.13
C ASN A 266 8.33 -6.71 -11.66
N PHE A 267 9.58 -6.30 -11.42
CA PHE A 267 10.07 -5.84 -10.12
C PHE A 267 9.75 -4.37 -9.90
N THR A 268 9.77 -3.93 -8.64
CA THR A 268 9.50 -2.55 -8.23
C THR A 268 10.69 -1.92 -7.49
N ASN A 269 10.84 -0.60 -7.63
CA ASN A 269 11.86 0.22 -6.97
C ASN A 269 11.16 1.27 -6.10
N GLU A 270 10.72 0.89 -4.93
CA GLU A 270 10.02 1.79 -4.02
C GLU A 270 10.99 2.53 -3.09
N GLY A 271 10.62 3.72 -2.66
CA GLY A 271 11.44 4.52 -1.75
C GLY A 271 11.58 3.87 -0.37
N GLY A 272 12.81 3.86 0.14
CA GLY A 272 13.13 3.50 1.51
C GLY A 272 13.45 4.73 2.36
N ILE A 273 13.78 4.51 3.63
CA ILE A 273 14.30 5.57 4.51
C ILE A 273 15.72 5.95 4.09
N ASP A 274 16.23 7.08 4.55
CA ASP A 274 17.58 7.59 4.26
C ASP A 274 17.91 7.68 2.76
N GLY A 275 16.87 7.81 1.92
CA GLY A 275 17.00 7.92 0.47
C GLY A 275 17.38 6.62 -0.25
N THR A 276 17.26 5.48 0.41
CA THR A 276 17.45 4.16 -0.18
C THR A 276 16.31 3.79 -1.12
N THR A 277 16.50 2.70 -1.85
CA THR A 277 15.49 2.07 -2.70
C THR A 277 15.22 0.65 -2.20
N ARG A 278 13.98 0.34 -1.99
CA ARG A 278 13.50 -1.03 -1.76
C ARG A 278 13.25 -1.68 -3.12
N PHE A 279 14.21 -2.48 -3.58
CA PHE A 279 14.05 -3.28 -4.79
C PHE A 279 13.36 -4.59 -4.44
N LEU A 280 12.10 -4.74 -4.82
CA LEU A 280 11.27 -5.86 -4.38
C LEU A 280 10.31 -6.33 -5.47
N LYS A 281 9.64 -7.42 -5.18
CA LYS A 281 8.48 -7.90 -5.92
C LYS A 281 7.30 -8.07 -4.98
N ASN A 282 6.17 -7.49 -5.35
CA ASN A 282 4.89 -7.81 -4.73
C ASN A 282 4.39 -9.15 -5.28
N ILE A 283 4.13 -10.08 -4.39
CA ILE A 283 3.70 -11.43 -4.70
C ILE A 283 2.34 -11.64 -4.04
N THR A 284 1.42 -12.27 -4.74
CA THR A 284 0.15 -12.70 -4.12
C THR A 284 0.45 -13.74 -3.04
N GLY A 285 0.48 -13.31 -1.78
CA GLY A 285 0.91 -14.13 -0.65
C GLY A 285 -0.21 -14.96 -0.04
N MET A 286 -0.55 -14.67 1.23
CA MET A 286 -1.60 -15.38 1.96
C MET A 286 -3.01 -15.21 1.38
N TRP A 287 -3.21 -14.28 0.45
CA TRP A 287 -4.46 -14.12 -0.28
C TRP A 287 -4.96 -15.41 -0.91
N LEU A 288 -4.07 -16.20 -1.53
CA LEU A 288 -4.43 -17.50 -2.12
C LEU A 288 -5.00 -18.44 -1.06
N LEU A 289 -4.38 -18.50 0.11
CA LEU A 289 -4.84 -19.33 1.21
C LEU A 289 -6.15 -18.81 1.81
N GLU A 290 -6.27 -17.50 2.01
CA GLU A 290 -7.47 -16.88 2.57
C GLU A 290 -8.69 -17.09 1.66
N GLN A 291 -8.55 -16.95 0.34
CA GLN A 291 -9.63 -17.22 -0.60
C GLN A 291 -9.96 -18.73 -0.66
N SER A 292 -8.94 -19.60 -0.62
CA SER A 292 -9.16 -21.05 -0.52
C SER A 292 -9.93 -21.44 0.75
N LYS A 293 -9.59 -20.81 1.88
CA LYS A 293 -10.34 -21.02 3.15
C LYS A 293 -11.81 -20.61 3.02
N LYS A 294 -12.11 -19.51 2.33
CA LYS A 294 -13.51 -19.10 2.09
C LYS A 294 -14.28 -20.16 1.28
N VAL A 295 -13.64 -20.72 0.25
CA VAL A 295 -14.24 -21.82 -0.55
C VAL A 295 -14.51 -23.04 0.32
N TRP A 296 -13.52 -23.47 1.12
CA TRP A 296 -13.68 -24.62 2.01
C TRP A 296 -14.75 -24.38 3.08
N SER A 297 -14.79 -23.19 3.68
CA SER A 297 -15.81 -22.83 4.67
C SER A 297 -17.23 -22.86 4.08
N ALA A 298 -17.40 -22.36 2.85
CA ALA A 298 -18.67 -22.47 2.13
C ALA A 298 -19.11 -23.92 1.87
N GLN A 299 -18.15 -24.87 1.85
CA GLN A 299 -18.39 -26.31 1.74
C GLN A 299 -18.54 -26.99 3.12
N GLY A 300 -18.58 -26.22 4.22
CA GLY A 300 -18.69 -26.73 5.57
C GLY A 300 -17.38 -27.27 6.17
N LYS A 301 -16.22 -26.88 5.58
CA LYS A 301 -14.88 -27.29 6.03
C LYS A 301 -14.14 -26.08 6.59
N ASP A 302 -14.23 -25.86 7.90
CA ASP A 302 -13.53 -24.78 8.58
C ASP A 302 -12.19 -25.27 9.11
N TYR A 303 -11.10 -24.85 8.42
CA TYR A 303 -9.74 -25.15 8.83
C TYR A 303 -9.14 -23.94 9.55
N SER A 304 -8.54 -24.19 10.73
CA SER A 304 -7.64 -23.20 11.36
C SER A 304 -6.31 -23.09 10.60
N TYR A 305 -5.61 -21.99 10.76
CA TYR A 305 -4.26 -21.84 10.16
C TYR A 305 -3.30 -22.92 10.67
N ALA A 306 -3.39 -23.29 11.95
CA ALA A 306 -2.55 -24.35 12.52
C ALA A 306 -2.82 -25.74 11.94
N GLU A 307 -4.05 -26.03 11.55
CA GLU A 307 -4.39 -27.28 10.84
C GLU A 307 -3.84 -27.26 9.43
N LEU A 308 -4.01 -26.13 8.70
CA LEU A 308 -3.47 -25.98 7.35
C LEU A 308 -1.93 -26.05 7.34
N GLU A 309 -1.25 -25.48 8.33
CA GLU A 309 0.19 -25.60 8.49
C GLU A 309 0.62 -27.06 8.65
N LYS A 310 -0.04 -27.82 9.54
CA LYS A 310 0.22 -29.26 9.69
C LYS A 310 -0.01 -30.05 8.40
N MET A 311 -1.07 -29.75 7.68
CA MET A 311 -1.35 -30.39 6.38
C MET A 311 -0.28 -30.05 5.35
N ALA A 312 0.17 -28.80 5.30
CA ALA A 312 1.23 -28.36 4.40
C ALA A 312 2.56 -29.06 4.70
N ILE A 313 2.94 -29.14 5.98
CA ILE A 313 4.15 -29.87 6.44
C ILE A 313 4.05 -31.34 6.04
N ALA A 314 2.91 -31.98 6.24
CA ALA A 314 2.68 -33.37 5.87
C ALA A 314 2.72 -33.61 4.34
N SER A 315 2.55 -32.55 3.54
CA SER A 315 2.55 -32.57 2.07
C SER A 315 3.80 -31.95 1.46
N ALA A 316 4.88 -31.76 2.24
CA ALA A 316 6.09 -31.03 1.84
C ALA A 316 6.76 -31.59 0.55
N ASP A 317 6.59 -32.86 0.26
CA ASP A 317 7.14 -33.52 -0.93
C ASP A 317 6.27 -33.38 -2.19
N TYR A 318 5.20 -32.59 -2.13
CA TYR A 318 4.34 -32.38 -3.30
C TYR A 318 5.08 -31.55 -4.37
N PRO A 319 5.27 -32.09 -5.59
CA PRO A 319 6.24 -31.52 -6.54
C PRO A 319 5.75 -30.31 -7.33
N SER A 320 4.47 -29.95 -7.21
CA SER A 320 3.89 -28.86 -7.99
C SER A 320 4.05 -27.54 -7.26
N VAL A 321 4.42 -26.51 -8.01
CA VAL A 321 4.47 -25.10 -7.58
C VAL A 321 3.46 -24.28 -8.37
N VAL A 322 2.96 -23.22 -7.76
CA VAL A 322 2.02 -22.30 -8.40
C VAL A 322 2.77 -21.01 -8.71
N ASN A 323 2.61 -20.49 -9.93
CA ASN A 323 3.04 -19.15 -10.25
C ASN A 323 2.04 -18.14 -9.63
N PRO A 324 2.42 -17.38 -8.59
CA PRO A 324 1.48 -16.45 -7.93
C PRO A 324 1.09 -15.25 -8.81
N ASP A 325 1.83 -15.00 -9.91
CA ASP A 325 1.52 -13.92 -10.88
C ASP A 325 0.52 -14.38 -11.96
N ASP A 326 0.01 -15.59 -11.89
CA ASP A 326 -0.97 -16.08 -12.86
C ASP A 326 -2.26 -15.25 -12.76
N PRO A 327 -2.71 -14.61 -13.87
CA PRO A 327 -3.92 -13.77 -13.87
C PRO A 327 -5.18 -14.50 -13.37
N ARG A 328 -5.23 -15.83 -13.50
CA ARG A 328 -6.33 -16.66 -13.01
C ARG A 328 -6.48 -16.62 -11.48
N LEU A 329 -5.39 -16.28 -10.76
CA LEU A 329 -5.34 -16.22 -9.30
C LEU A 329 -5.65 -14.84 -8.73
N ALA A 330 -5.81 -13.84 -9.56
CA ALA A 330 -6.01 -12.45 -9.11
C ALA A 330 -7.31 -12.27 -8.31
N ASN A 331 -8.44 -12.75 -8.85
CA ASN A 331 -9.75 -12.68 -8.19
C ASN A 331 -10.74 -13.72 -8.75
N PRO A 332 -10.45 -15.03 -8.63
CA PRO A 332 -11.35 -16.06 -9.13
C PRO A 332 -12.58 -16.22 -8.23
N THR A 333 -13.68 -16.72 -8.81
CA THR A 333 -14.88 -17.11 -8.06
C THR A 333 -14.59 -18.30 -7.12
N ASP A 334 -13.75 -19.23 -7.55
CA ASP A 334 -13.26 -20.37 -6.76
C ASP A 334 -11.73 -20.43 -6.87
N MET A 335 -11.06 -20.09 -5.77
CA MET A 335 -9.60 -20.07 -5.73
C MET A 335 -9.00 -21.48 -5.79
N VAL A 336 -9.65 -22.47 -5.22
CA VAL A 336 -9.16 -23.85 -5.21
C VAL A 336 -9.13 -24.41 -6.64
N GLU A 337 -10.20 -24.23 -7.39
CA GLU A 337 -10.27 -24.62 -8.80
C GLU A 337 -9.26 -23.84 -9.65
N ALA A 338 -9.08 -22.54 -9.39
CA ALA A 338 -8.11 -21.72 -10.11
C ALA A 338 -6.67 -22.20 -9.88
N ILE A 339 -6.30 -22.53 -8.64
CA ILE A 339 -4.97 -23.09 -8.30
C ILE A 339 -4.77 -24.44 -9.01
N ILE A 340 -5.76 -25.32 -8.97
CA ILE A 340 -5.69 -26.62 -9.64
C ILE A 340 -5.50 -26.43 -11.15
N ALA A 341 -6.27 -25.53 -11.77
CA ALA A 341 -6.14 -25.22 -13.19
C ALA A 341 -4.75 -24.64 -13.55
N ALA A 342 -4.19 -23.78 -12.70
CA ALA A 342 -2.85 -23.23 -12.89
C ALA A 342 -1.78 -24.34 -12.88
N ILE A 343 -1.82 -25.24 -11.88
CA ILE A 343 -0.88 -26.37 -11.77
C ILE A 343 -0.98 -27.30 -12.98
N TYR A 344 -2.18 -27.64 -13.43
CA TYR A 344 -2.38 -28.56 -14.55
C TYR A 344 -1.85 -28.00 -15.87
N LEU A 345 -2.11 -26.74 -16.16
CA LEU A 345 -1.66 -26.10 -17.40
C LEU A 345 -0.14 -25.93 -17.46
N ASP A 346 0.48 -25.54 -16.36
CA ASP A 346 1.93 -25.38 -16.29
C ASP A 346 2.68 -26.71 -16.33
N SER A 347 2.07 -27.81 -15.87
CA SER A 347 2.67 -29.15 -15.93
C SER A 347 2.54 -29.84 -17.29
N GLY A 348 1.86 -29.25 -18.29
CA GLY A 348 1.59 -29.85 -19.60
C GLY A 348 0.70 -31.10 -19.53
N ARG A 349 0.04 -31.35 -18.40
CA ARG A 349 -0.92 -32.47 -18.23
C ARG A 349 -2.24 -32.04 -18.82
N SER A 350 -2.67 -32.70 -19.86
CA SER A 350 -4.00 -32.55 -20.47
C SER A 350 -5.13 -32.96 -19.49
N ASP A 351 -6.34 -32.41 -19.69
CA ASP A 351 -7.56 -32.64 -18.90
C ASP A 351 -8.03 -34.14 -18.76
N ALA A 352 -7.24 -35.07 -19.24
CA ALA A 352 -7.58 -36.53 -19.24
C ALA A 352 -7.57 -37.20 -17.84
N GLY A 353 -7.44 -36.43 -16.75
CA GLY A 353 -7.36 -36.91 -15.37
C GLY A 353 -8.50 -36.49 -14.44
N LYS A 354 -9.59 -35.89 -14.95
CA LYS A 354 -10.73 -35.47 -14.12
C LYS A 354 -11.68 -36.57 -13.67
N GLU A 355 -11.43 -37.82 -14.05
CA GLU A 355 -12.20 -38.98 -13.58
C GLU A 355 -11.33 -39.87 -12.70
N LYS A 356 -11.22 -39.49 -11.39
CA LYS A 356 -11.13 -40.50 -10.29
C LYS A 356 -11.22 -39.77 -8.93
#